data_9b36cb3fb440f772ec856fa09e51fce4
#
_entry.id   9b36cb3fb440f772ec856fa09e51fce4
#
_cell.length_a   1.000
_cell.length_b   1.000
_cell.length_c   1.000
_cell.angle_alpha   90.00
_cell.angle_beta   90.00
_cell.angle_gamma   90.00
#
_symmetry.space_group_name_H-M   'P 1'
#
loop_
_entity.id
_entity.type
_entity.pdbx_description
1 polymer ?
#
loop_
_entity_poly.entity_id
_entity_poly.type
_entity_poly.pdbx_seq_one_letter_code
_entity_poly.pdbx_strand_id
1 'polypeptide(L)'
;MGVKVGLIGAGGITRPHLAAFVRHTGVDRVAVADPSQQARAGLMAEFGIIREQYDDYRALLEDDSVSIIDICTPHYLHVTQAVDALRAGKDVIIEKPLAMSVRECDEMIAAAQESGRRLLCAL
;
A
#
# COMPACT_ATOMS: atom_id res chain seq x y z
N MET A 1 -12.70 -16.86 2.44
CA MET A 1 -11.62 -16.04 3.02
C MET A 1 -11.03 -15.18 1.94
N GLY A 2 -10.77 -13.94 2.28
CA GLY A 2 -10.23 -12.99 1.34
C GLY A 2 -8.83 -12.54 1.68
N VAL A 3 -8.32 -11.65 0.84
CA VAL A 3 -7.01 -11.04 0.98
C VAL A 3 -7.10 -9.84 1.93
N LYS A 4 -6.08 -9.66 2.76
CA LYS A 4 -5.91 -8.46 3.56
C LYS A 4 -4.95 -7.52 2.84
N VAL A 5 -5.41 -6.31 2.57
CA VAL A 5 -4.62 -5.28 1.89
C VAL A 5 -4.08 -4.28 2.91
N GLY A 6 -2.81 -3.93 2.78
CA GLY A 6 -2.21 -2.85 3.53
C GLY A 6 -2.15 -1.59 2.66
N LEU A 7 -2.76 -0.51 3.13
CA LEU A 7 -2.77 0.78 2.43
C LEU A 7 -1.77 1.71 3.08
N ILE A 8 -0.78 2.16 2.32
CA ILE A 8 0.19 3.15 2.79
C ILE A 8 -0.21 4.51 2.23
N GLY A 9 -0.58 5.42 3.12
CA GLY A 9 -1.10 6.73 2.79
C GLY A 9 -2.58 6.85 3.09
N ALA A 10 -3.00 8.00 3.58
CA ALA A 10 -4.39 8.27 3.95
C ALA A 10 -4.90 9.59 3.34
N GLY A 11 -4.30 10.01 2.23
CA GLY A 11 -4.71 11.21 1.50
C GLY A 11 -5.93 10.97 0.61
N GLY A 12 -6.32 12.00 -0.14
CA GLY A 12 -7.54 11.97 -0.96
C GLY A 12 -7.58 10.89 -2.03
N ILE A 13 -6.43 10.57 -2.63
CA ILE A 13 -6.36 9.54 -3.70
C ILE A 13 -6.68 8.13 -3.19
N THR A 14 -6.62 7.91 -1.89
CA THR A 14 -6.93 6.60 -1.31
C THR A 14 -8.40 6.24 -1.43
N ARG A 15 -9.29 7.23 -1.51
CA ARG A 15 -10.73 6.98 -1.55
C ARG A 15 -11.18 6.15 -2.75
N PRO A 16 -10.76 6.45 -3.98
CA PRO A 16 -11.08 5.57 -5.12
C PRO A 16 -10.54 4.15 -4.95
N HIS A 17 -9.34 4.01 -4.37
CA HIS A 17 -8.76 2.70 -4.10
C HIS A 17 -9.60 1.92 -3.09
N LEU A 18 -9.99 2.57 -1.99
CA LEU A 18 -10.83 1.94 -0.97
C LEU A 18 -12.21 1.57 -1.51
N ALA A 19 -12.82 2.44 -2.33
CA ALA A 19 -14.09 2.13 -2.97
C ALA A 19 -14.01 0.88 -3.84
N ALA A 20 -12.87 0.69 -4.54
CA ALA A 20 -12.65 -0.50 -5.35
C ALA A 20 -12.49 -1.74 -4.46
N PHE A 21 -11.74 -1.64 -3.36
CA PHE A 21 -11.57 -2.77 -2.42
C PHE A 21 -12.90 -3.19 -1.79
N VAL A 22 -13.75 -2.23 -1.42
CA VAL A 22 -15.07 -2.53 -0.85
C VAL A 22 -15.92 -3.33 -1.82
N ARG A 23 -15.83 -3.04 -3.12
CA ARG A 23 -16.62 -3.73 -4.15
C ARG A 23 -16.05 -5.08 -4.55
N HIS A 24 -14.78 -5.35 -4.26
CA HIS A 24 -14.14 -6.58 -4.67
C HIS A 24 -14.35 -7.68 -3.64
N THR A 25 -15.02 -8.76 -4.02
CA THR A 25 -15.36 -9.85 -3.10
C THR A 25 -14.13 -10.60 -2.56
N GLY A 26 -12.99 -10.49 -3.25
CA GLY A 26 -11.74 -11.11 -2.82
C GLY A 26 -10.99 -10.35 -1.74
N VAL A 27 -11.38 -9.11 -1.43
CA VAL A 27 -10.75 -8.31 -0.38
C VAL A 27 -11.57 -8.44 0.91
N ASP A 28 -10.94 -8.96 1.95
CA ASP A 28 -11.60 -9.21 3.23
C ASP A 28 -11.55 -7.99 4.15
N ARG A 29 -10.38 -7.39 4.28
CA ARG A 29 -10.19 -6.22 5.12
C ARG A 29 -8.95 -5.43 4.70
N VAL A 30 -8.85 -4.20 5.22
CA VAL A 30 -7.76 -3.28 4.93
C VAL A 30 -7.15 -2.80 6.25
N ALA A 31 -5.83 -2.68 6.27
CA ALA A 31 -5.10 -1.96 7.30
C ALA A 31 -4.51 -0.70 6.67
N VAL A 32 -4.50 0.42 7.37
CA VAL A 32 -3.98 1.69 6.86
C VAL A 32 -2.78 2.14 7.69
N ALA A 33 -1.77 2.69 7.02
CA ALA A 33 -0.62 3.34 7.66
C ALA A 33 -0.47 4.76 7.14
N ASP A 34 -0.36 5.71 8.04
CA ASP A 34 -0.09 7.12 7.72
C ASP A 34 0.34 7.83 9.00
N PRO A 35 1.31 8.76 8.97
CA PRO A 35 1.70 9.50 10.16
C PRO A 35 0.58 10.34 10.77
N SER A 36 -0.40 10.77 9.96
CA SER A 36 -1.50 11.62 10.42
C SER A 36 -2.61 10.79 11.05
N GLN A 37 -2.76 10.90 12.36
CA GLN A 37 -3.88 10.27 13.08
C GLN A 37 -5.22 10.77 12.56
N GLN A 38 -5.33 12.07 12.28
CA GLN A 38 -6.56 12.67 11.78
C GLN A 38 -6.96 12.08 10.42
N ALA A 39 -5.99 11.93 9.51
CA ALA A 39 -6.26 11.34 8.20
C ALA A 39 -6.70 9.88 8.32
N ARG A 40 -6.04 9.09 9.16
CA ARG A 40 -6.44 7.70 9.41
C ARG A 40 -7.86 7.61 9.98
N ALA A 41 -8.14 8.43 11.00
CA ALA A 41 -9.46 8.43 11.62
C ALA A 41 -10.57 8.80 10.64
N GLY A 42 -10.31 9.77 9.75
CA GLY A 42 -11.25 10.16 8.71
C GLY A 42 -11.59 9.01 7.76
N LEU A 43 -10.57 8.28 7.31
CA LEU A 43 -10.80 7.13 6.44
C LEU A 43 -11.53 5.99 7.17
N MET A 44 -11.16 5.71 8.40
CA MET A 44 -11.79 4.64 9.18
C MET A 44 -13.26 4.95 9.48
N ALA A 45 -13.61 6.22 9.67
CA ALA A 45 -14.99 6.63 9.86
C ALA A 45 -15.83 6.44 8.59
N GLU A 46 -15.21 6.59 7.43
CA GLU A 46 -15.88 6.50 6.13
C GLU A 46 -15.92 5.06 5.59
N PHE A 47 -14.88 4.27 5.83
CA PHE A 47 -14.73 2.92 5.27
C PHE A 47 -14.57 1.87 6.37
N GLY A 48 -15.66 1.17 6.67
CA GLY A 48 -15.66 0.13 7.69
C GLY A 48 -14.78 -1.08 7.37
N ILE A 49 -14.32 -1.22 6.13
CA ILE A 49 -13.41 -2.30 5.74
C ILE A 49 -12.01 -2.12 6.36
N ILE A 50 -11.68 -0.89 6.77
CA ILE A 50 -10.41 -0.62 7.46
C ILE A 50 -10.56 -1.05 8.92
N ARG A 51 -9.84 -2.11 9.30
CA ARG A 51 -9.94 -2.74 10.62
C ARG A 51 -8.75 -2.46 11.52
N GLU A 52 -7.63 -2.00 10.96
CA GLU A 52 -6.41 -1.75 11.69
C GLU A 52 -5.73 -0.49 11.17
N GLN A 53 -4.97 0.20 12.04
CA GLN A 53 -4.24 1.39 11.66
C GLN A 53 -2.86 1.41 12.31
N TYR A 54 -1.92 2.04 11.61
CA TYR A 54 -0.54 2.21 12.04
C TYR A 54 -0.09 3.63 11.74
N ASP A 55 0.76 4.20 12.57
CA ASP A 55 1.36 5.51 12.30
C ASP A 55 2.60 5.40 11.39
N ASP A 56 3.23 4.22 11.35
CA ASP A 56 4.42 3.94 10.54
C ASP A 56 4.16 2.72 9.65
N TYR A 57 4.38 2.88 8.33
CA TYR A 57 4.15 1.80 7.38
C TYR A 57 5.02 0.56 7.64
N ARG A 58 6.17 0.74 8.29
CA ARG A 58 7.07 -0.38 8.60
C ARG A 58 6.42 -1.36 9.58
N ALA A 59 5.64 -0.84 10.52
CA ALA A 59 4.86 -1.70 11.41
C ALA A 59 3.79 -2.49 10.65
N LEU A 60 3.15 -1.86 9.66
CA LEU A 60 2.19 -2.55 8.79
C LEU A 60 2.86 -3.69 8.02
N LEU A 61 4.09 -3.50 7.54
CA LEU A 61 4.82 -4.53 6.80
C LEU A 61 5.18 -5.76 7.64
N GLU A 62 5.19 -5.63 8.96
CA GLU A 62 5.45 -6.76 9.86
C GLU A 62 4.23 -7.68 10.03
N ASP A 63 3.07 -7.27 9.58
CA ASP A 63 1.85 -8.08 9.64
C ASP A 63 1.86 -9.14 8.55
N ASP A 64 2.12 -10.39 8.92
CA ASP A 64 2.23 -11.51 7.99
C ASP A 64 0.90 -11.83 7.28
N SER A 65 -0.23 -11.39 7.85
CA SER A 65 -1.54 -11.60 7.21
C SER A 65 -1.80 -10.66 6.04
N VAL A 66 -1.03 -9.57 5.92
CA VAL A 66 -1.12 -8.64 4.79
C VAL A 66 -0.33 -9.22 3.62
N SER A 67 -0.97 -9.42 2.47
CA SER A 67 -0.34 -9.99 1.28
C SER A 67 -0.11 -8.98 0.16
N ILE A 68 -0.87 -7.90 0.13
CA ILE A 68 -0.78 -6.85 -0.89
C ILE A 68 -0.64 -5.50 -0.20
N ILE A 69 0.30 -4.70 -0.67
CA ILE A 69 0.48 -3.32 -0.23
C ILE A 69 0.09 -2.39 -1.38
N ASP A 70 -0.76 -1.41 -1.07
CA ASP A 70 -1.18 -0.37 -2.01
C ASP A 70 -0.58 0.96 -1.55
N ILE A 71 0.30 1.55 -2.37
CA ILE A 71 1.06 2.75 -2.01
C ILE A 71 0.42 3.97 -2.65
N CYS A 72 -0.10 4.87 -1.82
CA CYS A 72 -0.78 6.10 -2.22
C CYS A 72 -0.18 7.32 -1.53
N THR A 73 1.14 7.37 -1.44
CA THR A 73 1.89 8.43 -0.75
C THR A 73 2.49 9.43 -1.74
N PRO A 74 3.11 10.53 -1.25
CA PRO A 74 3.86 11.43 -2.13
C PRO A 74 4.93 10.70 -2.93
N HIS A 75 5.16 11.17 -4.15
CA HIS A 75 5.99 10.47 -5.15
C HIS A 75 7.40 10.17 -4.67
N TYR A 76 8.01 11.07 -3.89
CA TYR A 76 9.38 10.90 -3.42
C TYR A 76 9.55 9.75 -2.42
N LEU A 77 8.45 9.24 -1.86
CA LEU A 77 8.45 8.11 -0.94
C LEU A 77 8.28 6.75 -1.64
N HIS A 78 7.93 6.76 -2.92
CA HIS A 78 7.54 5.54 -3.63
C HIS A 78 8.65 4.48 -3.63
N VAL A 79 9.87 4.86 -3.98
CA VAL A 79 10.97 3.88 -4.12
C VAL A 79 11.24 3.17 -2.79
N THR A 80 11.38 3.92 -1.71
CA THR A 80 11.68 3.32 -0.40
C THR A 80 10.56 2.42 0.07
N GLN A 81 9.33 2.89 -0.01
CA GLN A 81 8.17 2.14 0.47
C GLN A 81 7.92 0.88 -0.37
N ALA A 82 8.05 0.98 -1.69
CA ALA A 82 7.88 -0.17 -2.57
C ALA A 82 8.96 -1.22 -2.35
N VAL A 83 10.21 -0.81 -2.25
CA VAL A 83 11.32 -1.74 -2.01
C VAL A 83 11.16 -2.43 -0.66
N ASP A 84 10.82 -1.68 0.39
CA ASP A 84 10.60 -2.27 1.71
C ASP A 84 9.45 -3.29 1.69
N ALA A 85 8.35 -2.96 1.02
CA ALA A 85 7.20 -3.85 0.92
C ALA A 85 7.52 -5.13 0.15
N LEU A 86 8.20 -5.01 -0.99
CA LEU A 86 8.61 -6.16 -1.79
C LEU A 86 9.54 -7.08 -1.00
N ARG A 87 10.52 -6.50 -0.30
CA ARG A 87 11.45 -7.27 0.55
C ARG A 87 10.76 -7.91 1.74
N ALA A 88 9.66 -7.33 2.20
CA ALA A 88 8.82 -7.94 3.25
C ALA A 88 7.94 -9.08 2.72
N GLY A 89 8.05 -9.42 1.43
CA GLY A 89 7.29 -10.51 0.83
C GLY A 89 5.89 -10.15 0.40
N LYS A 90 5.62 -8.87 0.16
CA LYS A 90 4.30 -8.38 -0.25
C LYS A 90 4.28 -8.08 -1.75
N ASP A 91 3.15 -8.32 -2.38
CA ASP A 91 2.88 -7.77 -3.71
C ASP A 91 2.55 -6.28 -3.55
N VAL A 92 2.93 -5.46 -4.53
CA VAL A 92 2.79 -4.01 -4.44
C VAL A 92 1.98 -3.46 -5.60
N ILE A 93 0.98 -2.64 -5.26
CA ILE A 93 0.30 -1.74 -6.17
C ILE A 93 0.76 -0.33 -5.80
N ILE A 94 1.14 0.46 -6.78
CA ILE A 94 1.64 1.80 -6.50
C ILE A 94 0.97 2.81 -7.42
N GLU A 95 0.60 3.99 -6.86
CA GLU A 95 0.05 5.09 -7.64
C GLU A 95 1.09 5.66 -8.60
N LYS A 96 0.63 6.20 -9.72
CA LYS A 96 1.50 6.89 -10.67
C LYS A 96 2.05 8.19 -10.06
N PRO A 97 3.22 8.65 -10.47
CA PRO A 97 4.20 7.94 -11.29
C PRO A 97 4.88 6.83 -10.50
N LEU A 98 5.37 5.81 -11.17
CA LEU A 98 6.04 4.69 -10.51
C LEU A 98 7.16 5.18 -9.61
N ALA A 99 8.01 6.05 -10.13
CA ALA A 99 9.13 6.63 -9.38
C ALA A 99 9.52 7.99 -9.96
N MET A 100 10.49 8.65 -9.34
CA MET A 100 10.97 9.97 -9.73
C MET A 100 12.06 9.93 -10.79
N SER A 101 12.66 8.77 -11.04
CA SER A 101 13.76 8.59 -12.01
C SER A 101 13.79 7.16 -12.50
N VAL A 102 14.50 6.95 -13.63
CA VAL A 102 14.74 5.60 -14.17
C VAL A 102 15.52 4.76 -13.17
N ARG A 103 16.48 5.36 -12.49
CA ARG A 103 17.29 4.66 -11.48
C ARG A 103 16.40 4.09 -10.37
N GLU A 104 15.45 4.88 -9.87
CA GLU A 104 14.50 4.43 -8.84
C GLU A 104 13.60 3.32 -9.36
N CYS A 105 13.13 3.44 -10.60
CA CYS A 105 12.37 2.37 -11.24
C CYS A 105 13.17 1.07 -11.29
N ASP A 106 14.44 1.14 -11.66
CA ASP A 106 15.31 -0.02 -11.72
C ASP A 106 15.49 -0.67 -10.34
N GLU A 107 15.62 0.14 -9.29
CA GLU A 107 15.71 -0.36 -7.91
C GLU A 107 14.45 -1.13 -7.53
N MET A 108 13.29 -0.61 -7.87
CA MET A 108 12.01 -1.25 -7.57
C MET A 108 11.83 -2.54 -8.34
N ILE A 109 12.19 -2.55 -9.62
CA ILE A 109 12.11 -3.74 -10.47
C ILE A 109 13.06 -4.82 -9.93
N ALA A 110 14.29 -4.45 -9.56
CA ALA A 110 15.24 -5.38 -8.98
C ALA A 110 14.70 -6.00 -7.68
N ALA A 111 14.10 -5.19 -6.82
CA ALA A 111 13.50 -5.69 -5.58
C ALA A 111 12.34 -6.67 -5.86
N ALA A 112 11.52 -6.40 -6.87
CA ALA A 112 10.45 -7.30 -7.28
C ALA A 112 11.00 -8.63 -7.77
N GLN A 113 12.04 -8.60 -8.61
CA GLN A 113 12.69 -9.80 -9.13
C GLN A 113 13.34 -10.63 -8.02
N GLU A 114 14.06 -9.97 -7.12
CA GLU A 114 14.75 -10.65 -6.01
C GLU A 114 13.77 -11.28 -5.02
N SER A 115 12.66 -10.62 -4.75
CA SER A 115 11.65 -11.10 -3.79
C SER A 115 10.68 -12.10 -4.40
N GLY A 116 10.58 -12.17 -5.73
CA GLY A 116 9.57 -12.96 -6.42
C GLY A 116 8.18 -12.39 -6.27
N ARG A 117 8.03 -11.12 -5.90
CA ARG A 117 6.74 -10.45 -5.72
C ARG A 117 6.38 -9.60 -6.93
N ARG A 118 5.12 -9.25 -7.03
CA ARG A 118 4.59 -8.47 -8.15
C ARG A 118 4.61 -6.98 -7.83
N LEU A 119 4.93 -6.20 -8.86
CA LEU A 119 4.90 -4.73 -8.78
C LEU A 119 4.01 -4.21 -9.91
N LEU A 120 2.93 -3.54 -9.55
CA LEU A 120 1.94 -3.01 -10.49
C LEU A 120 1.80 -1.51 -10.27
N CYS A 121 1.86 -0.74 -11.35
CA CYS A 121 1.65 0.70 -11.31
C CYS A 121 0.24 1.03 -11.79
N ALA A 122 -0.50 1.80 -11.01
CA ALA A 122 -1.81 2.29 -11.41
C ALA A 122 -1.67 3.37 -12.48
N LEU A 123 -2.42 3.26 -13.57
CA LEU A 123 -2.36 4.21 -14.68
C LEU A 123 -3.65 5.02 -14.78
#